data_3e9f71a1236cf4ee033d5e876155f511
#
_entry.id   3e9f71a1236cf4ee033d5e876155f511
#
_cell.length_a   1.000
_cell.length_b   1.000
_cell.length_c   1.000
_cell.angle_alpha   90.00
_cell.angle_beta   90.00
_cell.angle_gamma   90.00
#
_symmetry.space_group_name_H-M   'P 1'
#
loop_
_entity.id
_entity.type
_entity.pdbx_description
1 polymer ?
#
loop_
_entity_poly.entity_id
_entity_poly.type
_entity_poly.pdbx_seq_one_letter_code
_entity_poly.pdbx_strand_id
1 'polypeptide(L)'
;MNRTFVDYYRCPEEFASCFLDGEPSRHLGHFRFGPEAICYGSISKGEVHNNPEGELHDALNDAAVEDGAVRLSFDPDQVVNNLRFECYCGSSRRHSFLSGGLANKLYYLARPILGVSVRRHLQKLRLADWRSIPFPRWPVDRTVEQVHETMLRLCVQAHDGKVPFIWFWPEGFSSCAVVTHDVEAVKGRDFCPALMDIDENFGIRSSFQLIPEKRYTLSPSFIQSIRWRGFEVNVHDLNHDGRLFASEAKFFDRARRINQYGRALGAHGFRSGALYRNLAWYGALEFSYDMSVPNVAHLDPQRGGCCTVMPYFIGKILELPVTTTQDYSLFYILKQYSIDHWKRQIAQIMEKHGLASFIAHPDYILEPRTRDTYKSLLAYLADLRSEGTIWIALPREVNQWWRARSQMKLARRGNKWVIEGPEKDKARVAYAVLHGRRLAYELV
;
A
#
# COMPACT_ATOMS: atom_id res chain seq x y z
N MET A 1 -17.60 -10.69 15.19
CA MET A 1 -16.86 -9.40 15.44
C MET A 1 -16.09 -9.08 14.19
N ASN A 2 -16.21 -7.90 13.65
CA ASN A 2 -15.47 -7.48 12.45
C ASN A 2 -14.10 -6.90 12.87
N ARG A 3 -13.09 -7.74 12.90
CA ARG A 3 -11.76 -7.39 13.37
C ARG A 3 -11.04 -6.40 12.46
N THR A 4 -11.15 -6.57 11.14
CA THR A 4 -10.49 -5.67 10.18
C THR A 4 -11.07 -4.27 10.25
N PHE A 5 -12.36 -4.12 10.53
CA PHE A 5 -13.03 -2.86 10.72
C PHE A 5 -12.58 -2.16 12.02
N VAL A 6 -12.53 -2.90 13.15
CA VAL A 6 -12.04 -2.36 14.43
C VAL A 6 -10.57 -1.97 14.32
N ASP A 7 -9.74 -2.77 13.65
CA ASP A 7 -8.33 -2.46 13.45
C ASP A 7 -8.14 -1.22 12.55
N TYR A 8 -9.02 -1.03 11.57
CA TYR A 8 -8.98 0.12 10.65
C TYR A 8 -9.38 1.43 11.36
N TYR A 9 -10.52 1.46 12.03
CA TYR A 9 -11.04 2.67 12.69
C TYR A 9 -10.55 2.85 14.12
N ARG A 10 -10.18 1.77 14.82
CA ARG A 10 -9.91 1.79 16.26
C ARG A 10 -11.12 2.31 17.06
N CYS A 11 -12.32 1.97 16.61
CA CYS A 11 -13.56 2.23 17.30
C CYS A 11 -13.79 1.20 18.43
N PRO A 12 -14.59 1.51 19.46
CA PRO A 12 -15.02 0.52 20.44
C PRO A 12 -15.79 -0.63 19.77
N GLU A 13 -15.57 -1.85 20.27
CA GLU A 13 -16.13 -3.08 19.68
C GLU A 13 -17.68 -3.07 19.65
N GLU A 14 -18.30 -2.39 20.59
CA GLU A 14 -19.77 -2.24 20.67
C GLU A 14 -20.36 -1.58 19.42
N PHE A 15 -19.60 -0.72 18.71
CA PHE A 15 -20.03 -0.08 17.47
C PHE A 15 -19.73 -0.91 16.21
N ALA A 16 -19.06 -2.05 16.35
CA ALA A 16 -18.63 -2.91 15.24
C ALA A 16 -19.39 -4.25 15.21
N SER A 17 -20.57 -4.31 15.85
CA SER A 17 -21.38 -5.52 15.89
C SER A 17 -21.88 -5.87 14.49
N CYS A 18 -21.36 -6.99 13.96
CA CYS A 18 -21.72 -7.50 12.65
C CYS A 18 -21.98 -9.01 12.72
N PHE A 19 -23.06 -9.46 12.11
CA PHE A 19 -23.46 -10.85 12.03
C PHE A 19 -23.60 -11.30 10.58
N LEU A 20 -23.20 -12.52 10.32
CA LEU A 20 -23.39 -13.16 9.05
C LEU A 20 -24.84 -13.67 8.93
N ASP A 21 -25.50 -13.34 7.83
CA ASP A 21 -26.87 -13.77 7.54
C ASP A 21 -26.86 -15.00 6.60
N GLY A 22 -27.03 -16.17 7.18
CA GLY A 22 -26.97 -17.45 6.48
C GLY A 22 -25.56 -18.05 6.35
N GLU A 23 -25.46 -19.23 5.75
CA GLU A 23 -24.19 -19.91 5.51
C GLU A 23 -23.59 -19.49 4.14
N PRO A 24 -22.35 -18.95 4.11
CA PRO A 24 -21.73 -18.58 2.86
C PRO A 24 -21.47 -19.81 1.98
N SER A 25 -21.52 -19.60 0.68
CA SER A 25 -21.16 -20.64 -0.28
C SER A 25 -19.70 -21.04 -0.13
N ARG A 26 -19.34 -22.25 -0.59
CA ARG A 26 -17.92 -22.71 -0.62
C ARG A 26 -17.14 -22.08 -1.77
N HIS A 27 -17.81 -21.40 -2.69
CA HIS A 27 -17.18 -20.78 -3.85
C HIS A 27 -16.77 -19.36 -3.51
N LEU A 28 -15.53 -19.02 -3.86
CA LEU A 28 -15.00 -17.67 -3.80
C LEU A 28 -15.11 -17.02 -5.18
N GLY A 29 -15.52 -15.78 -5.23
CA GLY A 29 -15.63 -15.02 -6.47
C GLY A 29 -15.87 -13.54 -6.23
N HIS A 30 -16.12 -12.82 -7.32
CA HIS A 30 -16.39 -11.41 -7.29
C HIS A 30 -17.89 -11.13 -7.10
N PHE A 31 -18.18 -10.10 -6.29
CA PHE A 31 -19.50 -9.53 -6.06
C PHE A 31 -19.33 -8.03 -5.71
N ARG A 32 -20.41 -7.29 -5.57
CA ARG A 32 -20.38 -5.88 -5.18
C ARG A 32 -20.80 -5.69 -3.73
N PHE A 33 -20.32 -4.61 -3.12
CA PHE A 33 -20.86 -4.08 -1.87
C PHE A 33 -21.08 -2.58 -2.02
N GLY A 34 -22.19 -2.26 -2.70
CA GLY A 34 -22.50 -0.94 -3.20
C GLY A 34 -21.90 -0.64 -4.57
N PRO A 35 -22.15 0.56 -5.12
CA PRO A 35 -21.87 0.87 -6.53
C PRO A 35 -20.40 0.85 -6.89
N GLU A 36 -19.51 1.07 -5.94
CA GLU A 36 -18.08 1.28 -6.20
C GLU A 36 -17.18 0.13 -5.77
N ALA A 37 -17.56 -0.67 -4.77
CA ALA A 37 -16.70 -1.73 -4.23
C ALA A 37 -16.91 -3.06 -4.96
N ILE A 38 -15.87 -3.57 -5.62
CA ILE A 38 -15.80 -4.94 -6.16
C ILE A 38 -15.08 -5.80 -5.13
N CYS A 39 -15.81 -6.64 -4.46
CA CYS A 39 -15.33 -7.54 -3.41
C CYS A 39 -14.91 -8.90 -4.00
N TYR A 40 -14.08 -9.63 -3.27
CA TYR A 40 -13.75 -11.02 -3.56
C TYR A 40 -13.87 -11.87 -2.29
N GLY A 41 -14.80 -12.82 -2.31
CA GLY A 41 -15.10 -13.65 -1.14
C GLY A 41 -16.24 -14.62 -1.45
N SER A 42 -16.83 -15.17 -0.38
CA SER A 42 -18.04 -15.99 -0.45
C SER A 42 -19.24 -15.22 0.12
N ILE A 43 -20.41 -15.47 -0.41
CA ILE A 43 -21.67 -14.86 0.01
C ILE A 43 -22.70 -15.96 0.34
N SER A 44 -23.66 -15.66 1.23
CA SER A 44 -24.77 -16.54 1.60
C SER A 44 -26.02 -16.31 0.76
N LYS A 45 -26.12 -15.14 0.10
CA LYS A 45 -27.23 -14.78 -0.78
C LYS A 45 -26.70 -14.33 -2.13
N GLY A 46 -27.37 -14.72 -3.22
CA GLY A 46 -26.93 -14.44 -4.59
C GLY A 46 -25.79 -15.34 -5.08
N GLU A 47 -25.13 -14.93 -6.15
CA GLU A 47 -24.04 -15.68 -6.78
C GLU A 47 -22.78 -14.85 -6.90
N VAL A 48 -21.62 -15.49 -6.76
CA VAL A 48 -20.30 -14.89 -6.99
C VAL A 48 -19.80 -15.26 -8.39
N HIS A 49 -19.06 -14.35 -9.01
CA HIS A 49 -18.56 -14.53 -10.37
C HIS A 49 -17.03 -14.69 -10.40
N ASN A 50 -16.52 -15.53 -11.30
CA ASN A 50 -15.07 -15.70 -11.46
C ASN A 50 -14.39 -14.44 -12.02
N ASN A 51 -15.09 -13.65 -12.82
CA ASN A 51 -14.62 -12.40 -13.39
C ASN A 51 -15.21 -11.21 -12.66
N PRO A 52 -14.43 -10.10 -12.50
CA PRO A 52 -14.92 -8.86 -11.92
C PRO A 52 -15.78 -8.02 -12.88
N GLU A 53 -15.96 -8.49 -14.13
CA GLU A 53 -16.76 -7.83 -15.17
C GLU A 53 -18.17 -8.40 -15.26
N GLY A 54 -19.08 -7.58 -15.76
CA GLY A 54 -20.48 -7.95 -15.95
C GLY A 54 -21.38 -7.55 -14.78
N GLU A 55 -22.57 -8.16 -14.75
CA GLU A 55 -23.55 -7.90 -13.69
C GLU A 55 -23.20 -8.73 -12.45
N LEU A 56 -22.64 -8.06 -11.44
CA LEU A 56 -22.27 -8.66 -10.17
C LEU A 56 -23.40 -8.45 -9.15
N HIS A 57 -23.70 -9.48 -8.35
CA HIS A 57 -24.62 -9.39 -7.22
C HIS A 57 -24.15 -8.28 -6.25
N ASP A 58 -25.08 -7.41 -5.85
CA ASP A 58 -24.78 -6.34 -4.88
C ASP A 58 -25.25 -6.74 -3.48
N ALA A 59 -24.33 -7.24 -2.68
CA ALA A 59 -24.57 -7.67 -1.29
C ALA A 59 -25.01 -6.52 -0.36
N LEU A 60 -24.94 -5.26 -0.79
CA LEU A 60 -25.53 -4.15 -0.02
C LEU A 60 -27.05 -4.22 0.01
N ASN A 61 -27.70 -4.79 -1.02
CA ASN A 61 -29.13 -5.00 -1.04
C ASN A 61 -29.60 -6.07 -0.04
N ASP A 62 -28.69 -6.95 0.40
CA ASP A 62 -28.96 -7.97 1.40
C ASP A 62 -28.70 -7.48 2.84
N ALA A 63 -28.04 -6.32 2.98
CA ALA A 63 -27.66 -5.80 4.28
C ALA A 63 -28.86 -5.29 5.06
N ALA A 64 -28.92 -5.63 6.34
CA ALA A 64 -29.93 -5.13 7.26
C ALA A 64 -29.28 -4.53 8.51
N VAL A 65 -29.98 -3.57 9.11
CA VAL A 65 -29.62 -2.96 10.40
C VAL A 65 -30.76 -3.27 11.37
N GLU A 66 -30.45 -4.09 12.38
CA GLU A 66 -31.44 -4.56 13.39
C GLU A 66 -30.79 -4.60 14.77
N ASP A 67 -31.49 -4.13 15.79
CA ASP A 67 -31.09 -4.22 17.21
C ASP A 67 -29.67 -3.73 17.50
N GLY A 68 -29.24 -2.62 16.88
CA GLY A 68 -27.90 -2.06 17.08
C GLY A 68 -26.77 -2.84 16.39
N ALA A 69 -27.09 -3.74 15.46
CA ALA A 69 -26.13 -4.55 14.75
C ALA A 69 -26.36 -4.53 13.23
N VAL A 70 -25.31 -4.84 12.48
CA VAL A 70 -25.33 -4.97 11.02
C VAL A 70 -25.37 -6.45 10.65
N ARG A 71 -26.31 -6.84 9.77
CA ARG A 71 -26.37 -8.18 9.16
C ARG A 71 -25.91 -8.11 7.72
N LEU A 72 -25.02 -9.02 7.32
CA LEU A 72 -24.46 -9.10 5.96
C LEU A 72 -24.52 -10.52 5.42
N SER A 73 -24.64 -10.64 4.11
CA SER A 73 -24.55 -11.92 3.39
C SER A 73 -23.11 -12.43 3.17
N PHE A 74 -22.09 -11.75 3.71
CA PHE A 74 -20.68 -12.12 3.59
C PHE A 74 -19.90 -11.77 4.86
N ASP A 75 -18.72 -12.37 5.03
CA ASP A 75 -17.77 -12.03 6.08
C ASP A 75 -16.85 -10.89 5.63
N PRO A 76 -16.98 -9.67 6.23
CA PRO A 76 -16.12 -8.53 5.88
C PRO A 76 -14.63 -8.78 6.14
N ASP A 77 -14.28 -9.54 7.17
CA ASP A 77 -12.88 -9.87 7.47
C ASP A 77 -12.28 -10.74 6.36
N GLN A 78 -13.04 -11.72 5.86
CA GLN A 78 -12.63 -12.53 4.72
C GLN A 78 -12.39 -11.65 3.48
N VAL A 79 -13.34 -10.78 3.14
CA VAL A 79 -13.28 -9.93 1.95
C VAL A 79 -12.09 -8.98 2.00
N VAL A 80 -11.92 -8.25 3.10
CA VAL A 80 -10.81 -7.30 3.26
C VAL A 80 -9.45 -8.01 3.20
N ASN A 81 -9.32 -9.17 3.85
CA ASN A 81 -8.09 -9.96 3.80
C ASN A 81 -7.84 -10.55 2.40
N ASN A 82 -8.87 -11.04 1.72
CA ASN A 82 -8.73 -11.54 0.35
C ASN A 82 -8.25 -10.45 -0.63
N LEU A 83 -8.69 -9.21 -0.45
CA LEU A 83 -8.23 -8.06 -1.25
C LEU A 83 -6.78 -7.71 -0.90
N ARG A 84 -6.48 -7.48 0.39
CA ARG A 84 -5.14 -7.11 0.86
C ARG A 84 -4.08 -8.15 0.53
N PHE A 85 -4.42 -9.44 0.61
CA PHE A 85 -3.53 -10.55 0.30
C PHE A 85 -3.63 -11.00 -1.16
N GLU A 86 -4.37 -10.26 -2.00
CA GLU A 86 -4.49 -10.48 -3.43
C GLU A 86 -5.00 -11.89 -3.80
N CYS A 87 -5.88 -12.48 -2.97
CA CYS A 87 -6.42 -13.83 -3.19
C CYS A 87 -7.25 -13.92 -4.49
N TYR A 88 -7.81 -12.81 -4.96
CA TYR A 88 -8.55 -12.70 -6.21
C TYR A 88 -7.71 -12.95 -7.48
N CYS A 89 -6.38 -12.90 -7.37
CA CYS A 89 -5.50 -13.22 -8.50
C CYS A 89 -5.47 -14.72 -8.86
N GLY A 90 -6.14 -15.56 -8.08
CA GLY A 90 -6.33 -16.99 -8.33
C GLY A 90 -5.05 -17.83 -8.30
N SER A 91 -5.18 -19.11 -8.65
CA SER A 91 -4.08 -20.04 -8.83
C SER A 91 -3.10 -19.63 -9.95
N SER A 92 -3.50 -18.69 -10.79
CA SER A 92 -2.64 -18.02 -11.79
C SER A 92 -1.37 -17.43 -11.20
N ARG A 93 -1.35 -17.10 -9.89
CA ARG A 93 -0.13 -16.67 -9.20
C ARG A 93 0.92 -17.76 -9.09
N ARG A 94 0.53 -18.99 -8.76
CA ARG A 94 1.46 -20.13 -8.77
C ARG A 94 1.96 -20.43 -10.19
N HIS A 95 1.13 -20.19 -11.19
CA HIS A 95 1.46 -20.38 -12.60
C HIS A 95 2.13 -19.17 -13.24
N SER A 96 1.86 -17.92 -12.83
CA SER A 96 2.53 -16.73 -13.40
C SER A 96 4.04 -16.69 -13.12
N PHE A 97 4.49 -17.22 -11.99
CA PHE A 97 5.93 -17.38 -11.73
C PHE A 97 6.53 -18.63 -12.41
N LEU A 98 5.70 -19.68 -12.62
CA LEU A 98 6.10 -20.96 -13.23
C LEU A 98 5.62 -21.12 -14.66
N SER A 99 4.52 -20.46 -15.06
CA SER A 99 3.94 -20.49 -16.41
C SER A 99 4.31 -19.30 -17.29
N GLY A 100 5.23 -18.45 -16.79
CA GLY A 100 6.03 -17.67 -17.71
C GLY A 100 6.67 -18.65 -18.66
N GLY A 101 5.98 -18.91 -19.80
CA GLY A 101 6.40 -19.94 -20.74
C GLY A 101 7.87 -19.82 -21.10
N LEU A 102 8.39 -20.74 -21.87
CA LEU A 102 9.77 -20.75 -22.36
C LEU A 102 10.32 -19.33 -22.68
N ALA A 103 9.46 -18.44 -23.14
CA ALA A 103 9.75 -17.04 -23.43
C ALA A 103 10.19 -16.21 -22.19
N ASN A 104 9.58 -16.41 -21.02
CA ASN A 104 9.99 -15.71 -19.80
C ASN A 104 11.31 -16.25 -19.24
N LYS A 105 11.52 -17.58 -19.31
CA LYS A 105 12.79 -18.19 -18.91
C LYS A 105 13.93 -17.73 -19.84
N LEU A 106 13.67 -17.67 -21.15
CA LEU A 106 14.59 -17.16 -22.15
C LEU A 106 14.88 -15.66 -21.96
N TYR A 107 13.86 -14.86 -21.65
CA TYR A 107 14.04 -13.43 -21.35
C TYR A 107 14.96 -13.22 -20.13
N TYR A 108 14.74 -13.92 -19.02
CA TYR A 108 15.59 -13.77 -17.84
C TYR A 108 16.98 -14.34 -18.02
N LEU A 109 17.18 -15.35 -18.88
CA LEU A 109 18.50 -15.82 -19.29
C LEU A 109 19.21 -14.82 -20.19
N ALA A 110 18.50 -14.24 -21.16
CA ALA A 110 19.05 -13.26 -22.10
C ALA A 110 19.17 -11.84 -21.50
N ARG A 111 18.42 -11.51 -20.42
CA ARG A 111 18.37 -10.18 -19.79
C ARG A 111 19.74 -9.54 -19.50
N PRO A 112 20.79 -10.26 -19.04
CA PRO A 112 22.12 -9.67 -18.86
C PRO A 112 22.79 -9.22 -20.16
N ILE A 113 22.43 -9.86 -21.27
CA ILE A 113 23.03 -9.65 -22.61
C ILE A 113 22.19 -8.64 -23.42
N LEU A 114 20.91 -8.48 -23.07
CA LEU A 114 20.01 -7.58 -23.79
C LEU A 114 20.28 -6.11 -23.42
N GLY A 115 20.50 -5.28 -24.42
CA GLY A 115 20.62 -3.83 -24.26
C GLY A 115 19.37 -3.21 -23.59
N VAL A 116 19.54 -2.09 -22.90
CA VAL A 116 18.47 -1.41 -22.14
C VAL A 116 17.24 -1.11 -23.02
N SER A 117 17.47 -0.68 -24.27
CA SER A 117 16.38 -0.37 -25.23
C SER A 117 15.53 -1.60 -25.58
N VAL A 118 16.16 -2.76 -25.77
CA VAL A 118 15.47 -4.03 -26.09
C VAL A 118 14.66 -4.48 -24.88
N ARG A 119 15.24 -4.41 -23.68
CA ARG A 119 14.53 -4.75 -22.43
C ARG A 119 13.29 -3.88 -22.21
N ARG A 120 13.42 -2.57 -22.44
CA ARG A 120 12.29 -1.62 -22.36
C ARG A 120 11.20 -1.92 -23.39
N HIS A 121 11.59 -2.31 -24.62
CA HIS A 121 10.63 -2.67 -25.67
C HIS A 121 9.85 -3.95 -25.30
N LEU A 122 10.54 -5.00 -24.87
CA LEU A 122 9.92 -6.25 -24.44
C LEU A 122 8.99 -6.07 -23.22
N GLN A 123 9.37 -5.21 -22.30
CA GLN A 123 8.54 -4.87 -21.15
C GLN A 123 7.26 -4.12 -21.56
N LYS A 124 7.36 -3.19 -22.53
CA LYS A 124 6.17 -2.52 -23.07
C LYS A 124 5.21 -3.49 -23.76
N LEU A 125 5.72 -4.43 -24.55
CA LEU A 125 4.91 -5.46 -25.20
C LEU A 125 4.20 -6.34 -24.15
N ARG A 126 4.91 -6.73 -23.08
CA ARG A 126 4.35 -7.52 -21.98
C ARG A 126 3.24 -6.78 -21.22
N LEU A 127 3.32 -5.47 -21.16
CA LEU A 127 2.38 -4.60 -20.45
C LEU A 127 1.35 -3.95 -21.38
N ALA A 128 1.27 -4.35 -22.67
CA ALA A 128 0.42 -3.66 -23.66
C ALA A 128 -1.07 -3.70 -23.29
N ASP A 129 -1.50 -4.76 -22.61
CA ASP A 129 -2.88 -5.02 -22.19
C ASP A 129 -3.28 -4.36 -20.86
N TRP A 130 -2.42 -3.54 -20.24
CA TRP A 130 -2.65 -3.00 -18.90
C TRP A 130 -3.98 -2.22 -18.76
N ARG A 131 -4.45 -1.58 -19.88
CA ARG A 131 -5.69 -0.82 -19.87
C ARG A 131 -6.95 -1.69 -19.89
N SER A 132 -6.84 -2.96 -20.28
CA SER A 132 -7.93 -3.90 -20.31
C SER A 132 -8.13 -4.68 -19.00
N ILE A 133 -7.30 -4.40 -17.98
CA ILE A 133 -7.43 -5.05 -16.67
C ILE A 133 -8.55 -4.34 -15.91
N PRO A 134 -9.68 -5.03 -15.64
CA PRO A 134 -10.85 -4.39 -15.05
C PRO A 134 -10.73 -4.17 -13.54
N PHE A 135 -9.91 -4.99 -12.85
CA PHE A 135 -9.74 -4.97 -11.41
C PHE A 135 -8.31 -5.41 -11.00
N PRO A 136 -7.66 -4.72 -10.04
CA PRO A 136 -8.09 -3.51 -9.32
C PRO A 136 -8.29 -2.28 -10.21
N ARG A 137 -8.97 -1.22 -9.73
CA ARG A 137 -9.22 0.00 -10.49
C ARG A 137 -7.95 0.84 -10.65
N TRP A 138 -7.59 1.14 -11.89
CA TRP A 138 -6.51 2.09 -12.21
C TRP A 138 -6.99 3.55 -12.14
N PRO A 139 -6.22 4.53 -11.68
CA PRO A 139 -4.82 4.43 -11.21
C PRO A 139 -4.67 4.19 -9.70
N VAL A 140 -5.74 4.21 -8.93
CA VAL A 140 -5.79 3.95 -7.49
C VAL A 140 -7.05 3.14 -7.20
N ASP A 141 -6.87 1.98 -6.58
CA ASP A 141 -7.98 1.19 -6.07
C ASP A 141 -8.24 1.52 -4.59
N ARG A 142 -9.48 1.73 -4.24
CA ARG A 142 -9.94 2.13 -2.91
C ARG A 142 -11.02 1.19 -2.38
N THR A 143 -11.04 -0.04 -2.91
CA THR A 143 -12.12 -0.99 -2.59
C THR A 143 -12.18 -1.32 -1.11
N VAL A 144 -11.03 -1.51 -0.46
CA VAL A 144 -10.99 -1.79 0.99
C VAL A 144 -11.55 -0.62 1.79
N GLU A 145 -11.18 0.62 1.47
CA GLU A 145 -11.72 1.82 2.11
C GLU A 145 -13.23 1.94 1.87
N GLN A 146 -13.71 1.65 0.67
CA GLN A 146 -15.13 1.69 0.32
C GLN A 146 -15.95 0.64 1.09
N VAL A 147 -15.39 -0.58 1.27
CA VAL A 147 -15.98 -1.61 2.13
C VAL A 147 -16.10 -1.11 3.56
N HIS A 148 -15.02 -0.58 4.12
CA HIS A 148 -15.02 -0.05 5.49
C HIS A 148 -15.94 1.16 5.66
N GLU A 149 -16.00 2.09 4.71
CA GLU A 149 -16.91 3.24 4.76
C GLU A 149 -18.39 2.82 4.65
N THR A 150 -18.69 1.83 3.81
CA THR A 150 -20.07 1.29 3.71
C THR A 150 -20.46 0.60 5.02
N MET A 151 -19.57 -0.19 5.61
CA MET A 151 -19.75 -0.77 6.94
C MET A 151 -19.96 0.31 8.00
N LEU A 152 -19.11 1.33 8.04
CA LEU A 152 -19.21 2.41 9.01
C LEU A 152 -20.54 3.17 8.88
N ARG A 153 -21.02 3.40 7.66
CA ARG A 153 -22.33 4.00 7.41
C ARG A 153 -23.47 3.17 8.03
N LEU A 154 -23.42 1.84 7.84
CA LEU A 154 -24.40 0.92 8.46
C LEU A 154 -24.28 0.92 10.00
N CYS A 155 -23.06 0.96 10.54
CA CYS A 155 -22.84 1.06 11.98
C CYS A 155 -23.38 2.38 12.56
N VAL A 156 -23.20 3.52 11.87
CA VAL A 156 -23.77 4.81 12.29
C VAL A 156 -25.31 4.76 12.30
N GLN A 157 -25.92 4.08 11.32
CA GLN A 157 -27.37 3.86 11.29
C GLN A 157 -27.85 2.97 12.45
N ALA A 158 -27.06 1.96 12.82
CA ALA A 158 -27.38 1.03 13.91
C ALA A 158 -27.31 1.69 15.30
N HIS A 159 -26.52 2.76 15.47
CA HIS A 159 -26.25 3.40 16.76
C HIS A 159 -26.74 4.85 16.87
N ASP A 160 -27.85 5.19 16.19
CA ASP A 160 -28.58 6.47 16.30
C ASP A 160 -27.71 7.74 16.23
N GLY A 161 -26.77 7.79 15.31
CA GLY A 161 -26.19 9.08 14.97
C GLY A 161 -24.69 9.17 14.81
N LYS A 162 -23.85 8.57 15.68
CA LYS A 162 -22.41 8.69 15.49
C LYS A 162 -21.59 7.56 16.12
N VAL A 163 -20.51 7.22 15.41
CA VAL A 163 -19.53 6.21 15.84
C VAL A 163 -18.22 6.91 16.16
N PRO A 164 -17.71 6.82 17.40
CA PRO A 164 -16.39 7.35 17.76
C PRO A 164 -15.29 6.43 17.26
N PHE A 165 -14.20 7.03 16.80
CA PHE A 165 -13.01 6.29 16.38
C PHE A 165 -11.73 7.10 16.58
N ILE A 166 -10.55 6.47 16.46
CA ILE A 166 -9.27 7.15 16.51
C ILE A 166 -8.87 7.56 15.11
N TRP A 167 -8.60 8.86 14.89
CA TRP A 167 -8.20 9.38 13.60
C TRP A 167 -6.97 8.67 13.03
N PHE A 168 -6.83 8.67 11.73
CA PHE A 168 -5.81 7.86 11.04
C PHE A 168 -4.38 8.36 11.26
N TRP A 169 -4.18 9.68 11.22
CA TRP A 169 -2.85 10.27 11.24
C TRP A 169 -2.62 11.15 12.49
N PRO A 170 -1.34 11.34 12.90
CA PRO A 170 -1.04 12.15 14.07
C PRO A 170 -1.51 13.60 13.86
N GLU A 171 -1.71 14.34 14.95
CA GLU A 171 -2.08 15.75 14.98
C GLU A 171 -3.32 16.12 14.14
N GLY A 172 -4.08 15.13 13.66
CA GLY A 172 -5.27 15.35 12.84
C GLY A 172 -5.00 15.59 11.35
N PHE A 173 -3.79 15.34 10.86
CA PHE A 173 -3.49 15.40 9.44
C PHE A 173 -4.48 14.58 8.62
N SER A 174 -4.90 15.12 7.47
CA SER A 174 -5.89 14.45 6.63
C SER A 174 -5.33 13.21 5.93
N SER A 175 -4.05 13.21 5.58
CA SER A 175 -3.35 12.14 4.87
C SER A 175 -1.87 12.13 5.18
N CYS A 176 -1.17 11.12 4.70
CA CYS A 176 0.27 10.98 4.87
C CYS A 176 0.96 10.80 3.51
N ALA A 177 2.21 11.25 3.39
CA ALA A 177 3.06 10.96 2.24
C ALA A 177 4.44 10.47 2.67
N VAL A 178 4.98 9.50 1.93
CA VAL A 178 6.37 9.05 2.05
C VAL A 178 7.06 9.07 0.69
N VAL A 179 8.31 9.54 0.66
CA VAL A 179 9.16 9.53 -0.53
C VAL A 179 10.27 8.53 -0.33
N THR A 180 10.46 7.63 -1.29
CA THR A 180 11.47 6.57 -1.21
C THR A 180 12.28 6.47 -2.50
N HIS A 181 13.54 6.07 -2.37
CA HIS A 181 14.50 5.98 -3.46
C HIS A 181 15.07 4.57 -3.58
N ASP A 182 14.73 3.87 -4.65
CA ASP A 182 15.31 2.56 -4.95
C ASP A 182 16.63 2.77 -5.73
N VAL A 183 17.76 2.52 -5.05
CA VAL A 183 19.09 2.71 -5.60
C VAL A 183 19.53 1.43 -6.27
N GLU A 184 19.45 1.37 -7.61
CA GLU A 184 19.64 0.12 -8.35
C GLU A 184 21.01 -0.04 -9.02
N ALA A 185 21.73 1.05 -9.27
CA ALA A 185 23.02 1.02 -9.96
C ALA A 185 24.05 2.00 -9.36
N VAL A 186 25.30 1.85 -9.78
CA VAL A 186 26.43 2.72 -9.35
C VAL A 186 26.11 4.20 -9.59
N LYS A 187 25.56 4.55 -10.77
CA LYS A 187 25.23 5.95 -11.12
C LYS A 187 24.20 6.55 -10.18
N GLY A 188 23.17 5.77 -9.81
CA GLY A 188 22.16 6.20 -8.85
C GLY A 188 22.76 6.37 -7.46
N ARG A 189 23.61 5.44 -7.01
CA ARG A 189 24.33 5.57 -5.74
C ARG A 189 25.17 6.85 -5.71
N ASP A 190 25.92 7.13 -6.76
CA ASP A 190 26.80 8.30 -6.84
C ASP A 190 26.01 9.61 -6.90
N PHE A 191 24.75 9.56 -7.35
CA PHE A 191 23.84 10.69 -7.38
C PHE A 191 23.10 10.95 -6.04
N CYS A 192 23.11 9.99 -5.12
CA CYS A 192 22.39 10.13 -3.84
C CYS A 192 22.72 11.42 -3.06
N PRO A 193 23.98 11.90 -2.97
CA PRO A 193 24.27 13.17 -2.31
C PRO A 193 23.52 14.36 -2.92
N ALA A 194 23.52 14.49 -4.25
CA ALA A 194 22.81 15.55 -4.95
C ALA A 194 21.28 15.38 -4.84
N LEU A 195 20.78 14.15 -4.77
CA LEU A 195 19.36 13.88 -4.55
C LEU A 195 18.92 14.29 -3.15
N MET A 196 19.73 14.02 -2.13
CA MET A 196 19.47 14.52 -0.78
C MET A 196 19.43 16.06 -0.73
N ASP A 197 20.32 16.76 -1.48
CA ASP A 197 20.27 18.22 -1.59
C ASP A 197 18.94 18.69 -2.20
N ILE A 198 18.45 17.97 -3.23
CA ILE A 198 17.15 18.28 -3.85
C ILE A 198 16.03 18.12 -2.84
N ASP A 199 15.95 17.00 -2.12
CA ASP A 199 14.90 16.72 -1.14
C ASP A 199 14.92 17.76 0.00
N GLU A 200 16.11 18.07 0.52
CA GLU A 200 16.30 19.07 1.58
C GLU A 200 15.87 20.47 1.19
N ASN A 201 16.06 20.86 -0.07
CA ASN A 201 15.61 22.17 -0.57
C ASN A 201 14.08 22.36 -0.47
N PHE A 202 13.32 21.27 -0.43
CA PHE A 202 11.87 21.27 -0.17
C PHE A 202 11.52 20.92 1.28
N GLY A 203 12.52 20.78 2.16
CA GLY A 203 12.34 20.38 3.54
C GLY A 203 11.77 18.97 3.70
N ILE A 204 12.02 18.08 2.74
CA ILE A 204 11.56 16.68 2.73
C ILE A 204 12.73 15.77 3.10
N ARG A 205 12.46 14.78 3.95
CA ARG A 205 13.36 13.66 4.19
C ARG A 205 12.77 12.42 3.56
N SER A 206 13.59 11.65 2.88
CA SER A 206 13.21 10.43 2.15
C SER A 206 13.95 9.21 2.68
N SER A 207 13.57 8.03 2.20
CA SER A 207 14.21 6.76 2.55
C SER A 207 14.90 6.16 1.35
N PHE A 208 16.17 5.73 1.53
CA PHE A 208 17.00 5.09 0.52
C PHE A 208 16.96 3.58 0.68
N GLN A 209 16.47 2.88 -0.34
CA GLN A 209 16.39 1.43 -0.41
C GLN A 209 17.66 0.92 -1.11
N LEU A 210 18.58 0.32 -0.34
CA LEU A 210 19.91 -0.05 -0.81
C LEU A 210 20.03 -1.54 -1.08
N ILE A 211 20.65 -1.90 -2.21
CA ILE A 211 20.91 -3.30 -2.60
C ILE A 211 22.21 -3.76 -1.95
N PRO A 212 22.18 -4.79 -1.08
CA PRO A 212 23.37 -5.21 -0.34
C PRO A 212 24.47 -5.84 -1.20
N GLU A 213 24.11 -6.50 -2.31
CA GLU A 213 25.04 -7.31 -3.08
C GLU A 213 25.06 -7.04 -4.57
N LYS A 214 26.23 -7.19 -5.18
CA LYS A 214 26.45 -7.30 -6.64
C LYS A 214 26.18 -6.04 -7.47
N ARG A 215 25.55 -5.02 -6.94
CA ARG A 215 25.21 -3.81 -7.72
C ARG A 215 26.25 -2.72 -7.59
N TYR A 216 26.66 -2.46 -6.36
CA TYR A 216 27.65 -1.46 -5.99
C TYR A 216 28.18 -1.78 -4.59
N THR A 217 29.22 -1.08 -4.17
CA THR A 217 29.74 -1.21 -2.82
C THR A 217 29.00 -0.28 -1.86
N LEU A 218 28.54 -0.81 -0.74
CA LEU A 218 28.00 -0.06 0.38
C LEU A 218 29.13 0.24 1.37
N SER A 219 29.75 1.41 1.26
CA SER A 219 30.74 1.82 2.26
C SER A 219 30.06 2.33 3.53
N PRO A 220 30.66 2.11 4.72
CA PRO A 220 30.13 2.67 5.96
C PRO A 220 29.95 4.20 5.90
N SER A 221 30.88 4.91 5.25
CA SER A 221 30.83 6.37 5.07
C SER A 221 29.63 6.81 4.23
N PHE A 222 29.27 6.07 3.18
CA PHE A 222 28.09 6.36 2.37
C PHE A 222 26.79 6.20 3.19
N ILE A 223 26.67 5.08 3.92
CA ILE A 223 25.51 4.84 4.79
C ILE A 223 25.39 5.92 5.87
N GLN A 224 26.52 6.27 6.48
CA GLN A 224 26.57 7.26 7.53
C GLN A 224 26.25 8.67 7.00
N SER A 225 26.67 9.02 5.79
CA SER A 225 26.34 10.31 5.17
C SER A 225 24.82 10.49 4.96
N ILE A 226 24.11 9.44 4.57
CA ILE A 226 22.63 9.45 4.45
C ILE A 226 22.01 9.71 5.82
N ARG A 227 22.42 8.98 6.84
CA ARG A 227 21.84 9.07 8.19
C ARG A 227 22.11 10.39 8.90
N TRP A 228 23.33 10.92 8.79
CA TRP A 228 23.66 12.21 9.40
C TRP A 228 22.80 13.36 8.89
N ARG A 229 22.34 13.25 7.66
CA ARG A 229 21.39 14.20 7.06
C ARG A 229 19.94 13.93 7.42
N GLY A 230 19.65 12.95 8.29
CA GLY A 230 18.31 12.61 8.77
C GLY A 230 17.49 11.76 7.81
N PHE A 231 18.07 11.28 6.72
CA PHE A 231 17.45 10.35 5.78
C PHE A 231 17.45 8.91 6.33
N GLU A 232 16.61 8.07 5.77
CA GLU A 232 16.49 6.68 6.20
C GLU A 232 17.19 5.72 5.24
N VAL A 233 17.76 4.64 5.78
CA VAL A 233 18.37 3.56 5.01
C VAL A 233 17.63 2.26 5.26
N ASN A 234 17.18 1.60 4.20
CA ASN A 234 16.51 0.32 4.21
C ASN A 234 17.11 -0.68 3.21
N VAL A 235 16.68 -1.92 3.26
CA VAL A 235 17.16 -2.99 2.39
C VAL A 235 16.27 -3.14 1.16
N HIS A 236 16.90 -3.18 -0.03
CA HIS A 236 16.23 -3.42 -1.30
C HIS A 236 16.65 -4.75 -1.92
N ASP A 237 15.83 -5.81 -1.75
CA ASP A 237 16.15 -7.16 -2.21
C ASP A 237 17.50 -7.64 -1.60
N LEU A 238 18.11 -8.67 -2.16
CA LEU A 238 19.48 -9.10 -1.87
C LEU A 238 20.45 -8.58 -2.94
N ASN A 239 20.13 -8.78 -4.20
CA ASN A 239 21.00 -8.45 -5.35
C ASN A 239 20.21 -7.98 -6.59
N HIS A 240 18.93 -7.78 -6.46
CA HIS A 240 18.01 -7.30 -7.47
C HIS A 240 18.08 -8.07 -8.82
N ASP A 241 18.21 -9.39 -8.74
CA ASP A 241 18.24 -10.24 -9.94
C ASP A 241 16.85 -10.69 -10.42
N GLY A 242 15.77 -10.30 -9.71
CA GLY A 242 14.39 -10.66 -9.99
C GLY A 242 14.04 -12.10 -9.64
N ARG A 243 14.85 -12.77 -8.81
CA ARG A 243 14.71 -14.19 -8.49
C ARG A 243 14.48 -14.47 -7.02
N LEU A 244 14.21 -13.45 -6.21
CA LEU A 244 13.99 -13.61 -4.77
C LEU A 244 12.87 -14.62 -4.51
N PHE A 245 11.74 -14.48 -5.19
CA PHE A 245 10.55 -15.33 -5.04
C PHE A 245 10.46 -16.47 -6.10
N ALA A 246 11.57 -16.85 -6.75
CA ALA A 246 11.54 -17.87 -7.80
C ALA A 246 11.22 -19.28 -7.27
N SER A 247 11.54 -19.59 -6.03
CA SER A 247 11.13 -20.79 -5.32
C SER A 247 11.20 -20.55 -3.81
N GLU A 248 10.46 -21.33 -3.05
CA GLU A 248 10.42 -21.26 -1.59
C GLU A 248 11.82 -21.44 -0.98
N ALA A 249 12.53 -22.49 -1.37
CA ALA A 249 13.89 -22.77 -0.89
C ALA A 249 14.85 -21.59 -1.16
N LYS A 250 14.78 -21.00 -2.34
CA LYS A 250 15.61 -19.82 -2.69
C LYS A 250 15.23 -18.61 -1.86
N PHE A 251 13.94 -18.38 -1.63
CA PHE A 251 13.48 -17.28 -0.80
C PHE A 251 14.01 -17.41 0.64
N PHE A 252 13.83 -18.56 1.29
CA PHE A 252 14.27 -18.76 2.66
C PHE A 252 15.79 -18.70 2.81
N ASP A 253 16.56 -19.19 1.82
CA ASP A 253 18.01 -19.02 1.81
C ASP A 253 18.41 -17.55 1.74
N ARG A 254 17.81 -16.78 0.83
CA ARG A 254 18.10 -15.36 0.66
C ARG A 254 17.58 -14.51 1.82
N ALA A 255 16.42 -14.85 2.40
CA ALA A 255 15.84 -14.13 3.52
C ALA A 255 16.79 -14.11 4.72
N ARG A 256 17.50 -15.22 5.02
CA ARG A 256 18.52 -15.26 6.09
C ARG A 256 19.61 -14.20 5.87
N ARG A 257 20.10 -14.06 4.63
CA ARG A 257 21.13 -13.06 4.28
C ARG A 257 20.59 -11.65 4.29
N ILE A 258 19.39 -11.45 3.77
CA ILE A 258 18.66 -10.16 3.81
C ILE A 258 18.50 -9.70 5.27
N ASN A 259 18.10 -10.60 6.18
CA ASN A 259 17.98 -10.30 7.61
C ASN A 259 19.34 -9.93 8.23
N GLN A 260 20.44 -10.62 7.85
CA GLN A 260 21.78 -10.26 8.30
C GLN A 260 22.17 -8.85 7.86
N TYR A 261 21.90 -8.50 6.59
CA TYR A 261 22.14 -7.14 6.10
C TYR A 261 21.22 -6.12 6.78
N GLY A 262 19.95 -6.46 7.01
CA GLY A 262 19.02 -5.61 7.77
C GLY A 262 19.60 -5.24 9.14
N ARG A 263 20.07 -6.23 9.89
CA ARG A 263 20.72 -6.00 11.19
C ARG A 263 22.02 -5.20 11.08
N ALA A 264 22.90 -5.56 10.14
CA ALA A 264 24.18 -4.86 9.93
C ALA A 264 24.00 -3.40 9.51
N LEU A 265 22.98 -3.13 8.71
CA LEU A 265 22.61 -1.78 8.29
C LEU A 265 21.72 -1.07 9.31
N GLY A 266 21.26 -1.70 10.38
CA GLY A 266 20.25 -1.13 11.28
C GLY A 266 18.99 -0.66 10.51
N ALA A 267 18.61 -1.41 9.48
CA ALA A 267 17.46 -1.13 8.64
C ALA A 267 16.21 -1.76 9.24
N HIS A 268 15.12 -1.01 9.27
CA HIS A 268 13.83 -1.48 9.79
C HIS A 268 12.83 -1.84 8.69
N GLY A 269 13.06 -1.35 7.47
CA GLY A 269 12.21 -1.54 6.31
C GLY A 269 12.85 -2.41 5.23
N PHE A 270 11.99 -3.06 4.46
CA PHE A 270 12.35 -3.89 3.33
C PHE A 270 11.55 -3.48 2.08
N ARG A 271 12.16 -3.65 0.92
CA ARG A 271 11.49 -3.60 -0.38
C ARG A 271 12.05 -4.67 -1.31
N SER A 272 11.18 -5.43 -1.95
CA SER A 272 11.57 -6.44 -2.91
C SER A 272 11.91 -5.82 -4.27
N GLY A 273 12.83 -6.45 -5.00
CA GLY A 273 13.16 -6.04 -6.36
C GLY A 273 11.98 -6.22 -7.33
N ALA A 274 11.68 -5.17 -8.11
CA ALA A 274 10.58 -5.13 -9.06
C ALA A 274 9.20 -5.42 -8.44
N LEU A 275 9.02 -5.17 -7.15
CA LEU A 275 7.80 -5.40 -6.37
C LEU A 275 7.27 -6.86 -6.48
N TYR A 276 8.15 -7.82 -6.74
CA TYR A 276 7.80 -9.24 -6.66
C TYR A 276 7.51 -9.63 -5.21
N ARG A 277 6.47 -10.44 -5.01
CA ARG A 277 6.00 -10.77 -3.67
C ARG A 277 5.32 -12.13 -3.57
N ASN A 278 5.48 -12.77 -2.43
CA ASN A 278 4.66 -13.88 -1.97
C ASN A 278 4.44 -13.68 -0.46
N LEU A 279 3.28 -13.15 -0.12
CA LEU A 279 2.97 -12.71 1.24
C LEU A 279 2.96 -13.86 2.25
N ALA A 280 2.73 -15.11 1.81
CA ALA A 280 2.78 -16.29 2.67
C ALA A 280 4.20 -16.57 3.22
N TRP A 281 5.25 -16.06 2.56
CA TRP A 281 6.63 -16.27 2.98
C TRP A 281 7.20 -15.14 3.83
N TYR A 282 6.49 -14.02 3.96
CA TYR A 282 6.96 -12.82 4.65
C TYR A 282 7.35 -13.05 6.12
N GLY A 283 6.77 -14.07 6.76
CA GLY A 283 7.13 -14.44 8.13
C GLY A 283 8.62 -14.79 8.35
N ALA A 284 9.39 -15.02 7.27
CA ALA A 284 10.84 -15.27 7.36
C ALA A 284 11.68 -13.97 7.30
N LEU A 285 11.07 -12.82 7.00
CA LEU A 285 11.73 -11.52 7.00
C LEU A 285 11.67 -10.90 8.40
N GLU A 286 12.82 -10.40 8.89
CA GLU A 286 12.95 -9.80 10.22
C GLU A 286 12.90 -8.26 10.15
N PHE A 287 11.95 -7.71 9.40
CA PHE A 287 11.75 -6.28 9.28
C PHE A 287 10.47 -5.85 9.99
N SER A 288 10.45 -4.63 10.49
CA SER A 288 9.26 -4.09 11.13
C SER A 288 8.22 -3.63 10.11
N TYR A 289 8.64 -3.25 8.91
CA TYR A 289 7.73 -2.89 7.82
C TYR A 289 8.28 -3.29 6.46
N ASP A 290 7.37 -3.42 5.51
CA ASP A 290 7.63 -3.69 4.10
C ASP A 290 6.98 -2.61 3.22
N MET A 291 7.50 -2.44 2.02
CA MET A 291 7.02 -1.46 1.03
C MET A 291 7.01 -2.09 -0.37
N SER A 292 6.60 -3.36 -0.46
CA SER A 292 6.68 -4.12 -1.72
C SER A 292 5.34 -4.39 -2.38
N VAL A 293 4.21 -4.16 -1.68
CA VAL A 293 2.89 -4.46 -2.24
C VAL A 293 2.30 -3.20 -2.88
N PRO A 294 2.09 -3.17 -4.20
CA PRO A 294 1.41 -2.05 -4.82
C PRO A 294 -0.09 -2.06 -4.52
N ASN A 295 -0.68 -0.87 -4.46
CA ASN A 295 -2.13 -0.70 -4.43
C ASN A 295 -2.76 -1.28 -5.70
N VAL A 296 -2.20 -0.92 -6.87
CA VAL A 296 -2.57 -1.42 -8.21
C VAL A 296 -1.31 -1.74 -9.00
N ALA A 297 -1.19 -2.97 -9.49
CA ALA A 297 0.00 -3.47 -10.16
C ALA A 297 -0.15 -3.65 -11.70
N HIS A 298 -0.94 -2.81 -12.36
CA HIS A 298 -1.17 -2.92 -13.81
C HIS A 298 0.10 -2.72 -14.64
N LEU A 299 1.01 -1.87 -14.16
CA LEU A 299 2.27 -1.54 -14.84
C LEU A 299 3.47 -2.24 -14.21
N ASP A 300 3.25 -3.21 -13.31
CA ASP A 300 4.30 -3.96 -12.66
C ASP A 300 4.45 -5.37 -13.25
N PRO A 301 5.63 -5.98 -13.13
CA PRO A 301 5.87 -7.32 -13.66
C PRO A 301 4.98 -8.41 -13.05
N GLN A 302 4.62 -8.28 -11.77
CA GLN A 302 3.63 -9.13 -11.09
C GLN A 302 2.33 -8.35 -10.96
N ARG A 303 1.29 -8.83 -11.62
CA ARG A 303 -0.06 -8.24 -11.58
C ARG A 303 -0.71 -8.41 -10.20
N GLY A 304 -1.81 -7.71 -9.98
CA GLY A 304 -2.58 -7.70 -8.74
C GLY A 304 -2.58 -6.32 -8.08
N GLY A 305 -2.59 -6.30 -6.77
CA GLY A 305 -2.60 -5.12 -5.91
C GLY A 305 -3.37 -5.36 -4.62
N CYS A 306 -3.06 -4.64 -3.56
CA CYS A 306 -3.71 -4.84 -2.26
C CYS A 306 -5.04 -4.09 -2.10
N CYS A 307 -5.48 -3.35 -3.10
CA CYS A 307 -6.76 -2.64 -3.14
C CYS A 307 -7.01 -1.70 -1.93
N THR A 308 -5.94 -1.25 -1.26
CA THR A 308 -6.00 -0.30 -0.14
C THR A 308 -4.93 0.77 -0.26
N VAL A 309 -5.27 1.97 0.19
CA VAL A 309 -4.33 3.10 0.32
C VAL A 309 -3.85 3.30 1.76
N MET A 310 -4.24 2.39 2.67
CA MET A 310 -3.86 2.46 4.08
C MET A 310 -2.83 1.38 4.44
N PRO A 311 -1.95 1.63 5.43
CA PRO A 311 -1.08 0.61 5.97
C PRO A 311 -1.89 -0.55 6.60
N TYR A 312 -1.36 -1.78 6.49
CA TYR A 312 -1.98 -2.96 7.08
C TYR A 312 -0.94 -3.99 7.50
N PHE A 313 -1.28 -4.88 8.42
CA PHE A 313 -0.35 -5.89 8.90
C PHE A 313 -0.39 -7.17 8.07
N ILE A 314 0.81 -7.69 7.76
CA ILE A 314 1.07 -9.03 7.23
C ILE A 314 1.81 -9.79 8.35
N GLY A 315 1.07 -10.49 9.19
CA GLY A 315 1.63 -11.05 10.42
C GLY A 315 2.20 -9.96 11.34
N LYS A 316 3.53 -9.96 11.56
CA LYS A 316 4.21 -8.95 12.38
C LYS A 316 4.74 -7.75 11.58
N ILE A 317 4.79 -7.85 10.27
CA ILE A 317 5.31 -6.82 9.37
C ILE A 317 4.17 -5.86 9.02
N LEU A 318 4.42 -4.55 9.13
CA LEU A 318 3.50 -3.54 8.63
C LEU A 318 3.78 -3.29 7.14
N GLU A 319 2.81 -3.53 6.28
CA GLU A 319 2.89 -3.14 4.88
C GLU A 319 2.54 -1.65 4.75
N LEU A 320 3.43 -0.89 4.11
CA LEU A 320 3.19 0.47 3.64
C LEU A 320 3.01 0.38 2.13
N PRO A 321 1.78 0.28 1.61
CA PRO A 321 1.56 -0.04 0.21
C PRO A 321 2.13 1.03 -0.73
N VAL A 322 2.60 0.60 -1.90
CA VAL A 322 3.00 1.51 -2.98
C VAL A 322 1.73 1.99 -3.69
N THR A 323 1.30 3.21 -3.41
CA THR A 323 -0.01 3.73 -3.81
C THR A 323 0.06 4.64 -5.04
N THR A 324 1.25 5.06 -5.45
CA THR A 324 1.44 5.89 -6.63
C THR A 324 2.24 5.17 -7.71
N THR A 325 2.06 5.60 -8.95
CA THR A 325 2.83 5.08 -10.08
C THR A 325 4.31 5.44 -9.91
N GLN A 326 5.18 4.44 -10.03
CA GLN A 326 6.63 4.63 -9.98
C GLN A 326 7.11 5.54 -11.11
N ASP A 327 8.18 6.29 -10.88
CA ASP A 327 8.83 7.15 -11.87
C ASP A 327 9.22 6.40 -13.15
N TYR A 328 9.71 5.15 -13.04
CA TYR A 328 9.98 4.28 -14.19
C TYR A 328 8.74 4.11 -15.08
N SER A 329 7.61 3.77 -14.47
CA SER A 329 6.36 3.56 -15.20
C SER A 329 5.83 4.87 -15.79
N LEU A 330 5.94 5.98 -15.04
CA LEU A 330 5.54 7.30 -15.51
C LEU A 330 6.36 7.74 -16.74
N PHE A 331 7.69 7.70 -16.64
CA PHE A 331 8.56 8.24 -17.69
C PHE A 331 8.72 7.30 -18.89
N TYR A 332 8.87 5.99 -18.65
CA TYR A 332 9.24 5.05 -19.72
C TYR A 332 8.06 4.26 -20.31
N ILE A 333 7.00 4.01 -19.54
CA ILE A 333 5.82 3.29 -20.02
C ILE A 333 4.76 4.28 -20.48
N LEU A 334 4.34 5.19 -19.61
CA LEU A 334 3.31 6.20 -19.90
C LEU A 334 3.85 7.38 -20.71
N LYS A 335 5.17 7.60 -20.72
CA LYS A 335 5.86 8.72 -21.39
C LYS A 335 5.34 10.10 -20.93
N GLN A 336 5.03 10.22 -19.66
CA GLN A 336 4.57 11.46 -19.04
C GLN A 336 5.70 12.11 -18.27
N TYR A 337 5.86 13.42 -18.44
CA TYR A 337 6.89 14.24 -17.82
C TYR A 337 6.29 15.48 -17.12
N SER A 338 5.01 15.36 -16.73
CA SER A 338 4.34 16.27 -15.80
C SER A 338 3.91 15.50 -14.55
N ILE A 339 3.56 16.23 -13.51
CA ILE A 339 3.07 15.63 -12.26
C ILE A 339 1.54 15.42 -12.24
N ASP A 340 0.84 15.67 -13.34
CA ASP A 340 -0.63 15.62 -13.39
C ASP A 340 -1.18 14.23 -13.04
N HIS A 341 -0.47 13.17 -13.43
CA HIS A 341 -0.84 11.81 -13.07
C HIS A 341 -0.72 11.59 -11.55
N TRP A 342 0.40 12.00 -10.96
CA TRP A 342 0.59 11.92 -9.51
C TRP A 342 -0.38 12.80 -8.74
N LYS A 343 -0.68 14.02 -9.22
CA LYS A 343 -1.72 14.90 -8.61
C LYS A 343 -3.08 14.21 -8.54
N ARG A 344 -3.50 13.55 -9.63
CA ARG A 344 -4.76 12.77 -9.63
C ARG A 344 -4.73 11.62 -8.63
N GLN A 345 -3.62 10.89 -8.54
CA GLN A 345 -3.47 9.81 -7.55
C GLN A 345 -3.50 10.36 -6.13
N ILE A 346 -2.75 11.43 -5.85
CA ILE A 346 -2.73 12.09 -4.53
C ILE A 346 -4.16 12.51 -4.14
N ALA A 347 -4.91 13.17 -5.03
CA ALA A 347 -6.29 13.58 -4.76
C ALA A 347 -7.17 12.38 -4.38
N GLN A 348 -7.12 11.27 -5.14
CA GLN A 348 -7.89 10.06 -4.86
C GLN A 348 -7.49 9.38 -3.55
N ILE A 349 -6.20 9.43 -3.20
CA ILE A 349 -5.68 8.89 -1.94
C ILE A 349 -6.14 9.77 -0.76
N MET A 350 -6.05 11.09 -0.90
CA MET A 350 -6.46 12.03 0.13
C MET A 350 -7.97 11.98 0.42
N GLU A 351 -8.82 11.71 -0.58
CA GLU A 351 -10.26 11.47 -0.38
C GLU A 351 -10.54 10.32 0.61
N LYS A 352 -9.61 9.39 0.77
CA LYS A 352 -9.70 8.24 1.68
C LYS A 352 -8.76 8.36 2.87
N HIS A 353 -8.21 9.55 3.11
CA HIS A 353 -7.25 9.79 4.18
C HIS A 353 -6.02 8.88 4.12
N GLY A 354 -5.62 8.44 2.92
CA GLY A 354 -4.64 7.40 2.69
C GLY A 354 -3.19 7.84 2.77
N LEU A 355 -2.30 6.87 2.56
CA LEU A 355 -0.86 7.02 2.43
C LEU A 355 -0.48 7.20 0.95
N ALA A 356 0.05 8.35 0.56
CA ALA A 356 0.66 8.58 -0.74
C ALA A 356 2.14 8.13 -0.69
N SER A 357 2.44 6.97 -1.24
CA SER A 357 3.78 6.37 -1.22
C SER A 357 4.43 6.47 -2.61
N PHE A 358 5.58 7.15 -2.68
CA PHE A 358 6.30 7.41 -3.93
C PHE A 358 7.58 6.58 -4.01
N ILE A 359 7.85 6.06 -5.21
CA ILE A 359 9.13 5.47 -5.58
C ILE A 359 9.74 6.33 -6.69
N ALA A 360 10.91 6.90 -6.41
CA ALA A 360 11.73 7.61 -7.37
C ALA A 360 13.14 7.02 -7.37
N HIS A 361 13.59 6.54 -8.54
CA HIS A 361 14.91 5.94 -8.66
C HIS A 361 15.96 7.00 -8.98
N PRO A 362 17.04 7.12 -8.20
CA PRO A 362 18.12 8.07 -8.51
C PRO A 362 18.63 7.91 -9.94
N ASP A 363 18.65 6.67 -10.44
CA ASP A 363 19.09 6.32 -11.81
C ASP A 363 18.20 6.93 -12.92
N TYR A 364 16.92 7.21 -12.65
CA TYR A 364 15.98 7.71 -13.66
C TYR A 364 15.78 9.22 -13.62
N ILE A 365 16.22 9.87 -12.55
CA ILE A 365 16.14 11.33 -12.38
C ILE A 365 17.49 12.05 -12.62
N LEU A 366 18.46 11.36 -13.21
CA LEU A 366 19.72 11.94 -13.65
C LEU A 366 19.56 12.97 -14.77
N GLU A 367 18.61 12.71 -15.67
CA GLU A 367 18.31 13.63 -16.79
C GLU A 367 17.59 14.88 -16.28
N PRO A 368 17.91 16.09 -16.81
CA PRO A 368 17.28 17.35 -16.35
C PRO A 368 15.77 17.29 -16.38
N ARG A 369 15.15 16.81 -17.46
CA ARG A 369 13.69 16.76 -17.64
C ARG A 369 12.99 15.92 -16.56
N THR A 370 13.48 14.72 -16.27
CA THR A 370 12.90 13.84 -15.25
C THR A 370 13.15 14.38 -13.84
N ARG A 371 14.32 14.98 -13.62
CA ARG A 371 14.65 15.67 -12.37
C ARG A 371 13.77 16.87 -12.09
N ASP A 372 13.47 17.67 -13.11
CA ASP A 372 12.57 18.82 -12.96
C ASP A 372 11.12 18.37 -12.69
N THR A 373 10.68 17.24 -13.28
CA THR A 373 9.40 16.62 -12.94
C THR A 373 9.39 16.16 -11.47
N TYR A 374 10.47 15.54 -11.00
CA TYR A 374 10.60 15.12 -9.59
C TYR A 374 10.59 16.34 -8.63
N LYS A 375 11.34 17.40 -8.93
CA LYS A 375 11.29 18.66 -8.15
C LYS A 375 9.88 19.27 -8.10
N SER A 376 9.15 19.21 -9.22
CA SER A 376 7.75 19.68 -9.25
C SER A 376 6.84 18.85 -8.34
N LEU A 377 7.08 17.54 -8.20
CA LEU A 377 6.37 16.70 -7.23
C LEU A 377 6.70 17.13 -5.80
N LEU A 378 7.99 17.35 -5.48
CA LEU A 378 8.40 17.77 -4.14
C LEU A 378 7.82 19.14 -3.76
N ALA A 379 7.80 20.09 -4.72
CA ALA A 379 7.18 21.40 -4.54
C ALA A 379 5.70 21.26 -4.20
N TYR A 380 4.96 20.44 -4.97
CA TYR A 380 3.54 20.19 -4.73
C TYR A 380 3.28 19.54 -3.37
N LEU A 381 4.11 18.58 -2.94
CA LEU A 381 4.01 17.97 -1.61
C LEU A 381 4.33 19.00 -0.50
N ALA A 382 5.31 19.87 -0.71
CA ALA A 382 5.64 20.95 0.23
C ALA A 382 4.49 21.96 0.38
N ASP A 383 3.78 22.29 -0.73
CA ASP A 383 2.59 23.13 -0.70
C ASP A 383 1.49 22.48 0.15
N LEU A 384 1.13 21.20 -0.12
CA LEU A 384 0.14 20.48 0.68
C LEU A 384 0.50 20.39 2.16
N ARG A 385 1.79 20.25 2.49
CA ARG A 385 2.27 20.30 3.88
C ARG A 385 2.06 21.68 4.50
N SER A 386 2.35 22.73 3.76
CA SER A 386 2.18 24.13 4.26
C SER A 386 0.73 24.47 4.54
N GLU A 387 -0.20 23.84 3.82
CA GLU A 387 -1.64 23.91 4.06
C GLU A 387 -2.10 23.09 5.29
N GLY A 388 -1.20 22.33 5.92
CA GLY A 388 -1.54 21.45 7.05
C GLY A 388 -2.38 20.23 6.68
N THR A 389 -2.48 19.89 5.40
CA THR A 389 -3.37 18.81 4.92
C THR A 389 -2.68 17.45 4.89
N ILE A 390 -1.35 17.39 4.68
CA ILE A 390 -0.60 16.16 4.55
C ILE A 390 0.59 16.10 5.52
N TRP A 391 0.75 14.96 6.19
CA TRP A 391 1.93 14.64 6.96
C TRP A 391 2.99 14.00 6.07
N ILE A 392 4.10 14.71 5.81
CA ILE A 392 5.24 14.14 5.07
C ILE A 392 6.18 13.50 6.09
N ALA A 393 6.34 12.20 6.00
CA ALA A 393 7.05 11.40 6.99
C ALA A 393 8.05 10.44 6.36
N LEU A 394 9.00 9.97 7.16
CA LEU A 394 9.80 8.80 6.82
C LEU A 394 8.97 7.52 7.00
N PRO A 395 9.22 6.47 6.21
CA PRO A 395 8.55 5.18 6.39
C PRO A 395 8.62 4.63 7.82
N ARG A 396 9.75 4.80 8.51
CA ARG A 396 9.90 4.41 9.93
C ARG A 396 8.95 5.16 10.86
N GLU A 397 8.68 6.45 10.59
CA GLU A 397 7.77 7.27 11.40
C GLU A 397 6.33 6.83 11.20
N VAL A 398 5.95 6.51 9.95
CA VAL A 398 4.63 5.92 9.64
C VAL A 398 4.48 4.57 10.33
N ASN A 399 5.51 3.71 10.29
CA ASN A 399 5.51 2.42 10.98
C ASN A 399 5.37 2.58 12.49
N GLN A 400 6.11 3.50 13.10
CA GLN A 400 6.02 3.80 14.54
C GLN A 400 4.62 4.28 14.92
N TRP A 401 4.08 5.26 14.18
CA TRP A 401 2.74 5.78 14.39
C TRP A 401 1.67 4.70 14.26
N TRP A 402 1.71 3.93 13.16
CA TRP A 402 0.66 2.92 12.90
C TRP A 402 0.66 1.80 13.94
N ARG A 403 1.85 1.40 14.41
CA ARG A 403 1.98 0.45 15.53
C ARG A 403 1.48 1.03 16.85
N ALA A 404 1.82 2.27 17.15
CA ALA A 404 1.31 2.94 18.34
C ALA A 404 -0.23 3.04 18.27
N ARG A 405 -0.77 3.53 17.14
CA ARG A 405 -2.20 3.62 16.91
C ARG A 405 -2.91 2.26 17.03
N SER A 406 -2.31 1.18 16.55
CA SER A 406 -2.90 -0.17 16.66
C SER A 406 -3.04 -0.66 18.11
N GLN A 407 -2.31 -0.08 19.04
CA GLN A 407 -2.37 -0.38 20.47
C GLN A 407 -3.27 0.59 21.27
N MET A 408 -3.69 1.69 20.63
CA MET A 408 -4.60 2.65 21.26
C MET A 408 -6.01 2.08 21.38
N LYS A 409 -6.72 2.56 22.40
CA LYS A 409 -8.14 2.24 22.64
C LYS A 409 -8.90 3.52 23.00
N LEU A 410 -10.16 3.57 22.63
CA LEU A 410 -11.10 4.57 23.15
C LEU A 410 -11.70 4.07 24.46
N ALA A 411 -11.58 4.87 25.51
CA ALA A 411 -12.21 4.65 26.81
C ALA A 411 -13.25 5.73 27.08
N ARG A 412 -14.39 5.35 27.67
CA ARG A 412 -15.43 6.30 28.03
C ARG A 412 -15.15 6.90 29.41
N ARG A 413 -15.08 8.23 29.49
CA ARG A 413 -14.98 8.97 30.76
C ARG A 413 -16.13 9.97 30.87
N GLY A 414 -17.16 9.60 31.63
CA GLY A 414 -18.42 10.35 31.67
C GLY A 414 -19.07 10.33 30.27
N ASN A 415 -19.31 11.51 29.72
CA ASN A 415 -19.92 11.64 28.37
C ASN A 415 -18.90 11.85 27.25
N LYS A 416 -17.59 11.69 27.52
CA LYS A 416 -16.54 11.92 26.53
C LYS A 416 -15.76 10.64 26.27
N TRP A 417 -15.33 10.48 25.03
CA TRP A 417 -14.34 9.49 24.66
C TRP A 417 -12.93 10.06 24.80
N VAL A 418 -12.01 9.28 25.37
CA VAL A 418 -10.60 9.60 25.52
C VAL A 418 -9.75 8.49 24.97
N ILE A 419 -8.60 8.84 24.41
CA ILE A 419 -7.64 7.88 23.85
C ILE A 419 -6.69 7.42 24.96
N GLU A 420 -6.54 6.11 25.10
CA GLU A 420 -5.56 5.47 25.98
C GLU A 420 -4.58 4.64 25.13
N GLY A 421 -3.28 4.67 25.47
CA GLY A 421 -2.23 3.93 24.78
C GLY A 421 -0.99 4.78 24.47
N PRO A 422 -0.02 4.22 23.73
CA PRO A 422 1.20 4.93 23.35
C PRO A 422 0.88 6.08 22.37
N GLU A 423 1.66 7.16 22.41
CA GLU A 423 1.54 8.34 21.51
C GLU A 423 0.14 9.01 21.50
N LYS A 424 -0.68 8.78 22.53
CA LYS A 424 -2.06 9.30 22.63
C LYS A 424 -2.17 10.82 22.49
N ASP A 425 -1.14 11.55 22.89
CA ASP A 425 -1.15 13.02 22.86
C ASP A 425 -1.13 13.57 21.42
N LYS A 426 -0.61 12.80 20.47
CA LYS A 426 -0.65 13.10 19.04
C LYS A 426 -1.94 12.61 18.35
N ALA A 427 -2.69 11.72 19.01
CA ALA A 427 -3.90 11.15 18.45
C ALA A 427 -5.11 12.09 18.63
N ARG A 428 -6.10 11.96 17.77
CA ARG A 428 -7.35 12.72 17.84
C ARG A 428 -8.54 11.76 17.84
N VAL A 429 -9.53 12.07 18.64
CA VAL A 429 -10.85 11.41 18.57
C VAL A 429 -11.57 11.97 17.36
N ALA A 430 -12.19 11.11 16.60
CA ALA A 430 -13.06 11.49 15.50
C ALA A 430 -14.43 10.80 15.67
N TYR A 431 -15.46 11.40 15.10
CA TYR A 431 -16.78 10.82 15.00
C TYR A 431 -17.19 10.66 13.55
N ALA A 432 -17.62 9.47 13.20
CA ALA A 432 -18.32 9.24 11.95
C ALA A 432 -19.79 9.62 12.12
N VAL A 433 -20.29 10.47 11.24
CA VAL A 433 -21.68 10.98 11.27
C VAL A 433 -22.29 10.89 9.88
N LEU A 434 -23.62 10.90 9.79
CA LEU A 434 -24.35 10.95 8.53
C LEU A 434 -25.00 12.33 8.32
N HIS A 435 -24.63 12.99 7.23
CA HIS A 435 -25.35 14.13 6.69
C HIS A 435 -26.24 13.65 5.54
N GLY A 436 -27.51 13.33 5.86
CA GLY A 436 -28.39 12.58 4.96
C GLY A 436 -27.83 11.17 4.70
N ARG A 437 -27.42 10.88 3.46
CA ARG A 437 -26.80 9.59 3.10
C ARG A 437 -25.27 9.64 3.02
N ARG A 438 -24.67 10.80 3.21
CA ARG A 438 -23.22 11.01 3.08
C ARG A 438 -22.53 10.83 4.43
N LEU A 439 -21.53 9.95 4.47
CA LEU A 439 -20.63 9.81 5.61
C LEU A 439 -19.71 11.04 5.69
N ALA A 440 -19.54 11.57 6.90
CA ALA A 440 -18.62 12.64 7.23
C ALA A 440 -17.88 12.33 8.52
N TYR A 441 -16.73 12.97 8.72
CA TYR A 441 -15.89 12.81 9.90
C TYR A 441 -15.73 14.15 10.61
N GLU A 442 -16.00 14.15 11.93
CA GLU A 442 -15.83 15.27 12.82
C GLU A 442 -14.64 14.99 13.76
N LEU A 443 -13.56 15.77 13.69
CA LEU A 443 -12.42 15.69 14.61
C LEU A 443 -12.70 16.55 15.85
N VAL A 444 -12.25 16.03 17.03
CA VAL A 444 -12.44 16.68 18.34
C VAL A 444 -11.11 16.77 19.11
#